data_9ca1b5f284d3c0e9b1c507cf8515a325
#
_entry.id   9ca1b5f284d3c0e9b1c507cf8515a325
#
_cell.length_a   1.000
_cell.length_b   1.000
_cell.length_c   1.000
_cell.angle_alpha   90.00
_cell.angle_beta   90.00
_cell.angle_gamma   90.00
#
_symmetry.space_group_name_H-M   'P 1'
#
loop_
_entity.id
_entity.type
_entity.pdbx_description
1 polymer ?
#
loop_
_entity_poly.entity_id
_entity_poly.type
_entity_poly.pdbx_seq_one_letter_code
_entity_poly.pdbx_strand_id
1 'polypeptide(L)'
;MLQSPMTFRLNVYNVGQSCLFELTWDRGKRLTANLSFPTQLIDHYSTWRAAYLSYYQQALRGRVKAIGHLHNLEADWHSQLVQAEAKLLFEFHRWLGHGNLFEMQKELLQAKPDSPRAAGHNLSATPIELFLTCEPMAVARLPWETWDLGCHIQIVRSPPTLRSAPPWS
;
A
#
# COMPACT_ATOMS: atom_id res chain seq x y z
N MET A 1 -26.63 -16.47 -15.33
CA MET A 1 -26.31 -15.19 -14.70
C MET A 1 -24.82 -15.20 -14.39
N LEU A 2 -24.07 -14.42 -15.11
CA LEU A 2 -22.64 -14.19 -14.85
C LEU A 2 -22.54 -13.44 -13.51
N GLN A 3 -22.09 -14.09 -12.47
CA GLN A 3 -21.73 -13.42 -11.23
C GLN A 3 -20.55 -12.51 -11.55
N SER A 4 -20.72 -11.21 -11.38
CA SER A 4 -19.62 -10.27 -11.46
C SER A 4 -18.57 -10.64 -10.41
N PRO A 5 -17.28 -10.60 -10.74
CA PRO A 5 -16.23 -10.93 -9.79
C PRO A 5 -16.36 -10.03 -8.55
N MET A 6 -16.16 -10.63 -7.38
CA MET A 6 -16.21 -9.90 -6.11
C MET A 6 -15.06 -8.89 -6.08
N THR A 7 -15.39 -7.62 -6.00
CA THR A 7 -14.41 -6.54 -5.93
C THR A 7 -14.58 -5.78 -4.63
N PHE A 8 -13.46 -5.46 -3.99
CA PHE A 8 -13.42 -4.60 -2.82
C PHE A 8 -12.90 -3.22 -3.20
N ARG A 9 -13.43 -2.20 -2.53
CA ARG A 9 -12.92 -0.83 -2.64
C ARG A 9 -12.62 -0.32 -1.25
N LEU A 10 -11.39 0.13 -1.05
CA LEU A 10 -10.94 0.74 0.18
C LEU A 10 -10.58 2.20 -0.08
N ASN A 11 -11.31 3.08 0.56
CA ASN A 11 -11.00 4.51 0.58
C ASN A 11 -10.37 4.86 1.93
N VAL A 12 -9.26 5.56 1.88
CA VAL A 12 -8.52 6.02 3.06
C VAL A 12 -8.39 7.53 3.00
N TYR A 13 -8.99 8.21 3.96
CA TYR A 13 -8.99 9.66 4.05
C TYR A 13 -8.30 10.11 5.33
N ASN A 14 -7.23 10.88 5.21
CA ASN A 14 -6.61 11.50 6.37
C ASN A 14 -7.08 12.96 6.51
N VAL A 15 -7.69 13.27 7.63
CA VAL A 15 -8.13 14.61 7.99
C VAL A 15 -7.51 14.99 9.33
N GLY A 16 -6.48 15.80 9.28
CA GLY A 16 -5.72 16.17 10.48
C GLY A 16 -4.99 14.98 11.09
N GLN A 17 -5.37 14.63 12.31
CA GLN A 17 -4.78 13.49 13.04
C GLN A 17 -5.61 12.20 12.95
N SER A 18 -6.72 12.22 12.23
CA SER A 18 -7.61 11.08 12.07
C SER A 18 -7.56 10.55 10.66
N CYS A 19 -7.53 9.25 10.54
CA CYS A 19 -7.57 8.54 9.27
C CYS A 19 -8.82 7.68 9.22
N LEU A 20 -9.72 7.96 8.29
CA LEU A 20 -10.94 7.22 8.04
C LEU A 20 -10.69 6.16 6.98
N PHE A 21 -11.01 4.93 7.30
CA PHE A 21 -11.03 3.79 6.38
C PHE A 21 -12.47 3.45 6.04
N GLU A 22 -12.76 3.29 4.78
CA GLU A 22 -14.07 2.90 4.27
C GLU A 22 -13.90 1.76 3.28
N LEU A 23 -14.30 0.57 3.69
CA LEU A 23 -14.32 -0.62 2.85
C LEU A 23 -15.74 -0.84 2.31
N THR A 24 -15.86 -0.99 0.99
CA THR A 24 -17.12 -1.29 0.31
C THR A 24 -16.95 -2.50 -0.59
N TRP A 25 -17.96 -3.38 -0.61
CA TRP A 25 -18.01 -4.56 -1.47
C TRP A 25 -19.46 -5.02 -1.69
N ASP A 26 -19.66 -5.92 -2.62
CA ASP A 26 -20.88 -6.66 -2.85
C ASP A 26 -22.18 -5.84 -2.64
N ARG A 27 -22.65 -5.16 -3.66
CA ARG A 27 -23.95 -4.44 -3.69
C ARG A 27 -24.17 -3.45 -2.53
N GLY A 28 -23.12 -2.81 -2.05
CA GLY A 28 -23.21 -1.72 -1.08
C GLY A 28 -22.99 -2.11 0.37
N LYS A 29 -22.47 -3.30 0.65
CA LYS A 29 -21.93 -3.59 1.99
C LYS A 29 -20.79 -2.64 2.29
N ARG A 30 -20.73 -2.14 3.53
CA ARG A 30 -19.81 -1.10 3.94
C ARG A 30 -19.33 -1.32 5.37
N LEU A 31 -18.04 -1.19 5.58
CA LEU A 31 -17.43 -1.09 6.90
C LEU A 31 -16.61 0.21 6.95
N THR A 32 -16.64 0.85 8.10
CA THR A 32 -15.83 2.05 8.37
C THR A 32 -15.02 1.86 9.64
N ALA A 33 -13.80 2.36 9.63
CA ALA A 33 -12.95 2.42 10.81
C ALA A 33 -12.23 3.76 10.86
N ASN A 34 -11.98 4.24 12.06
CA ASN A 34 -11.25 5.47 12.28
C ASN A 34 -10.04 5.19 13.16
N LEU A 35 -8.87 5.60 12.71
CA LEU A 35 -7.60 5.46 13.40
C LEU A 35 -6.92 6.80 13.56
N SER A 36 -6.18 6.97 14.66
CA SER A 36 -5.23 8.07 14.75
C SER A 36 -4.13 7.87 13.72
N PHE A 37 -3.81 8.92 12.97
CA PHE A 37 -2.74 8.88 11.99
C PHE A 37 -1.40 9.22 12.67
N PRO A 38 -0.43 8.30 12.69
CA PRO A 38 0.88 8.59 13.26
C PRO A 38 1.67 9.50 12.32
N THR A 39 1.86 10.76 12.70
CA THR A 39 2.61 11.75 11.91
C THR A 39 4.03 11.29 11.60
N GLN A 40 4.62 10.45 12.45
CA GLN A 40 5.94 9.85 12.26
C GLN A 40 6.04 9.00 10.98
N LEU A 41 4.93 8.46 10.47
CA LEU A 41 4.94 7.71 9.22
C LEU A 41 5.40 8.57 8.02
N ILE A 42 4.99 9.82 7.98
CA ILE A 42 5.42 10.75 6.92
C ILE A 42 6.91 11.03 7.04
N ASP A 43 7.42 11.20 8.26
CA ASP A 43 8.84 11.41 8.51
C ASP A 43 9.67 10.18 8.12
N HIS A 44 9.22 8.99 8.47
CA HIS A 44 9.86 7.73 8.07
C HIS A 44 9.83 7.53 6.55
N TYR A 45 8.74 7.86 5.90
CA TYR A 45 8.66 7.83 4.44
C TYR A 45 9.65 8.82 3.80
N SER A 46 9.74 10.05 4.31
CA SER A 46 10.67 11.06 3.83
C SER A 46 12.12 10.65 4.02
N THR A 47 12.45 10.06 5.16
CA THR A 47 13.78 9.52 5.45
C THR A 47 14.14 8.36 4.52
N TRP A 48 13.24 7.41 4.33
CA TRP A 48 13.42 6.30 3.39
C TRP A 48 13.62 6.82 1.97
N ARG A 49 12.80 7.75 1.51
CA ARG A 49 12.90 8.33 0.18
C ARG A 49 14.25 9.03 -0.04
N ALA A 50 14.72 9.79 0.95
CA ALA A 50 16.03 10.44 0.87
C ALA A 50 17.17 9.42 0.80
N ALA A 51 17.12 8.35 1.61
CA ALA A 51 18.09 7.26 1.58
C ALA A 51 18.07 6.51 0.24
N TYR A 52 16.88 6.24 -0.29
CA TYR A 52 16.69 5.60 -1.60
C TYR A 52 17.30 6.42 -2.74
N LEU A 53 17.00 7.71 -2.80
CA LEU A 53 17.55 8.59 -3.82
C LEU A 53 19.08 8.71 -3.71
N SER A 54 19.61 8.81 -2.49
CA SER A 54 21.06 8.88 -2.25
C SER A 54 21.75 7.59 -2.69
N TYR A 55 21.18 6.43 -2.36
CA TYR A 55 21.71 5.13 -2.78
C TYR A 55 21.80 5.02 -4.31
N TYR A 56 20.72 5.32 -5.01
CA TYR A 56 20.69 5.23 -6.47
C TYR A 56 21.58 6.28 -7.16
N GLN A 57 21.67 7.49 -6.64
CA GLN A 57 22.61 8.50 -7.17
C GLN A 57 24.07 8.06 -7.02
N GLN A 58 24.43 7.43 -5.91
CA GLN A 58 25.77 6.90 -5.69
C GLN A 58 26.05 5.69 -6.59
N ALA A 59 25.10 4.78 -6.74
CA ALA A 59 25.20 3.63 -7.63
C ALA A 59 25.42 4.05 -9.10
N LEU A 60 24.78 5.12 -9.57
CA LEU A 60 24.97 5.66 -10.90
C LEU A 60 26.35 6.34 -11.05
N ARG A 61 26.82 7.03 -10.01
CA ARG A 61 28.15 7.66 -10.02
C ARG A 61 29.30 6.64 -9.91
N GLY A 62 29.10 5.54 -9.19
CA GLY A 62 30.08 4.46 -9.05
C GLY A 62 30.41 3.76 -10.37
N ARG A 63 29.47 3.74 -11.32
CA ARG A 63 29.74 3.21 -12.68
C ARG A 63 30.74 4.05 -13.49
N VAL A 64 30.97 5.30 -13.11
CA VAL A 64 31.84 6.23 -13.82
C VAL A 64 33.26 6.29 -13.21
N LYS A 65 33.45 5.80 -11.98
CA LYS A 65 34.75 5.81 -11.28
C LYS A 65 35.12 4.41 -10.79
N ALA A 66 35.47 3.54 -11.71
CA ALA A 66 36.15 2.30 -11.38
C ALA A 66 37.65 2.54 -11.18
N ILE A 67 38.06 3.23 -10.11
CA ILE A 67 39.45 3.25 -9.64
C ILE A 67 39.46 3.57 -8.14
N GLY A 68 39.77 2.55 -7.33
CA GLY A 68 40.38 2.63 -6.01
C GLY A 68 39.68 3.38 -4.89
N HIS A 69 39.37 2.67 -3.79
CA HIS A 69 39.04 3.15 -2.44
C HIS A 69 37.58 3.53 -2.06
N LEU A 70 36.55 3.03 -2.71
CA LEU A 70 35.15 3.38 -2.36
C LEU A 70 34.31 2.26 -1.73
N HIS A 71 34.89 1.14 -1.31
CA HIS A 71 34.11 0.02 -0.75
C HIS A 71 33.40 0.34 0.58
N ASN A 72 33.90 1.26 1.39
CA ASN A 72 33.29 1.57 2.69
C ASN A 72 32.08 2.52 2.59
N LEU A 73 32.02 3.38 1.57
CA LEU A 73 30.93 4.34 1.40
C LEU A 73 29.67 3.70 0.80
N GLU A 74 29.83 2.74 -0.12
CA GLU A 74 28.68 2.03 -0.71
C GLU A 74 27.97 1.13 0.30
N ALA A 75 28.71 0.47 1.20
CA ALA A 75 28.16 -0.35 2.26
C ALA A 75 27.33 0.48 3.25
N ASP A 76 27.74 1.71 3.54
CA ASP A 76 27.04 2.60 4.46
C ASP A 76 25.70 3.10 3.88
N TRP A 77 25.68 3.53 2.63
CA TRP A 77 24.44 3.96 1.95
C TRP A 77 23.41 2.84 1.85
N HIS A 78 23.83 1.62 1.55
CA HIS A 78 22.96 0.46 1.52
C HIS A 78 22.39 0.16 2.91
N SER A 79 23.22 0.19 3.94
CA SER A 79 22.78 -0.03 5.33
C SER A 79 21.76 1.03 5.77
N GLN A 80 21.98 2.29 5.44
CA GLN A 80 21.04 3.38 5.74
C GLN A 80 19.69 3.16 5.04
N LEU A 81 19.69 2.76 3.78
CA LEU A 81 18.48 2.45 3.04
C LEU A 81 17.70 1.31 3.69
N VAL A 82 18.37 0.19 4.01
CA VAL A 82 17.75 -0.98 4.65
C VAL A 82 17.17 -0.62 6.02
N GLN A 83 17.88 0.17 6.82
CA GLN A 83 17.38 0.61 8.14
C GLN A 83 16.18 1.54 8.01
N ALA A 84 16.21 2.48 7.06
CA ALA A 84 15.10 3.40 6.83
C ALA A 84 13.84 2.67 6.35
N GLU A 85 14.01 1.68 5.46
CA GLU A 85 12.94 0.82 4.98
C GLU A 85 12.34 -0.01 6.11
N ALA A 86 13.17 -0.66 6.91
CA ALA A 86 12.72 -1.47 8.03
C ALA A 86 11.91 -0.65 9.05
N LYS A 87 12.33 0.58 9.36
CA LYS A 87 11.59 1.49 10.25
C LYS A 87 10.24 1.89 9.65
N LEU A 88 10.23 2.26 8.38
CA LEU A 88 8.98 2.64 7.69
C LEU A 88 7.99 1.48 7.70
N LEU A 89 8.42 0.28 7.31
CA LEU A 89 7.56 -0.91 7.26
C LEU A 89 7.07 -1.31 8.65
N PHE A 90 7.94 -1.26 9.66
CA PHE A 90 7.56 -1.58 11.04
C PHE A 90 6.46 -0.65 11.56
N GLU A 91 6.62 0.67 11.41
CA GLU A 91 5.63 1.64 11.87
C GLU A 91 4.32 1.56 11.04
N PHE A 92 4.43 1.34 9.76
CA PHE A 92 3.28 1.18 8.87
C PHE A 92 2.46 -0.06 9.24
N HIS A 93 3.09 -1.22 9.40
CA HIS A 93 2.39 -2.44 9.78
C HIS A 93 1.84 -2.38 11.21
N ARG A 94 2.56 -1.72 12.13
CA ARG A 94 2.06 -1.48 13.48
C ARG A 94 0.78 -0.64 13.47
N TRP A 95 0.73 0.38 12.65
CA TRP A 95 -0.45 1.22 12.48
C TRP A 95 -1.63 0.43 11.89
N LEU A 96 -1.40 -0.35 10.85
CA LEU A 96 -2.43 -1.18 10.22
C LEU A 96 -2.86 -2.37 11.10
N GLY A 97 -2.03 -2.80 12.02
CA GLY A 97 -2.36 -3.85 13.02
C GLY A 97 -3.28 -3.37 14.15
N HIS A 98 -3.77 -2.13 14.10
CA HIS A 98 -4.65 -1.60 15.12
C HIS A 98 -6.01 -2.32 15.14
N GLY A 99 -6.52 -2.60 16.34
CA GLY A 99 -7.74 -3.38 16.54
C GLY A 99 -8.98 -2.84 15.83
N ASN A 100 -9.03 -1.54 15.56
CA ASN A 100 -10.14 -0.92 14.83
C ASN A 100 -10.26 -1.39 13.37
N LEU A 101 -9.19 -1.91 12.78
CA LEU A 101 -9.20 -2.49 11.43
C LEU A 101 -9.51 -3.99 11.41
N PHE A 102 -9.64 -4.61 12.57
CA PHE A 102 -9.81 -6.07 12.68
C PHE A 102 -10.98 -6.61 11.85
N GLU A 103 -12.16 -5.96 11.94
CA GLU A 103 -13.34 -6.41 11.19
C GLU A 103 -13.14 -6.28 9.68
N MET A 104 -12.48 -5.22 9.21
CA MET A 104 -12.16 -5.07 7.80
C MET A 104 -11.18 -6.14 7.31
N GLN A 105 -10.13 -6.39 8.09
CA GLN A 105 -9.15 -7.42 7.77
C GLN A 105 -9.81 -8.80 7.75
N LYS A 106 -10.69 -9.07 8.70
CA LYS A 106 -11.45 -10.33 8.77
C LYS A 106 -12.31 -10.55 7.51
N GLU A 107 -13.05 -9.53 7.08
CA GLU A 107 -13.85 -9.61 5.85
C GLU A 107 -12.99 -9.89 4.61
N LEU A 108 -11.85 -9.21 4.49
CA LEU A 108 -10.91 -9.42 3.40
C LEU A 108 -10.27 -10.81 3.43
N LEU A 109 -9.86 -11.28 4.60
CA LEU A 109 -9.24 -12.62 4.76
C LEU A 109 -10.24 -13.76 4.55
N GLN A 110 -11.51 -13.56 4.85
CA GLN A 110 -12.58 -14.55 4.67
C GLN A 110 -13.15 -14.55 3.25
N ALA A 111 -12.85 -13.54 2.45
CA ALA A 111 -13.27 -13.47 1.06
C ALA A 111 -12.71 -14.65 0.27
N LYS A 112 -13.58 -15.40 -0.38
CA LYS A 112 -13.17 -16.53 -1.22
C LYS A 112 -13.14 -16.07 -2.67
N PRO A 113 -12.03 -16.32 -3.39
CA PRO A 113 -12.03 -16.12 -4.83
C PRO A 113 -13.09 -17.06 -5.45
N ASP A 114 -13.84 -16.54 -6.40
CA ASP A 114 -14.78 -17.35 -7.16
C ASP A 114 -14.03 -18.48 -7.84
N SER A 115 -14.27 -19.71 -7.38
CA SER A 115 -13.70 -20.88 -8.04
C SER A 115 -14.36 -21.01 -9.40
N PRO A 116 -13.62 -21.00 -10.51
CA PRO A 116 -14.20 -21.31 -11.80
C PRO A 116 -14.68 -22.77 -11.76
N ARG A 117 -16.01 -22.95 -11.78
CA ARG A 117 -16.66 -24.22 -12.03
C ARG A 117 -16.40 -24.62 -13.48
N ALA A 118 -15.27 -25.18 -13.80
CA ALA A 118 -15.10 -25.93 -15.04
C ALA A 118 -13.85 -26.83 -14.99
N ALA A 119 -14.11 -28.08 -15.03
CA ALA A 119 -13.32 -29.17 -15.61
C ALA A 119 -11.89 -28.87 -16.06
N GLY A 120 -10.92 -29.44 -15.34
CA GLY A 120 -9.68 -29.92 -15.92
C GLY A 120 -8.61 -28.86 -16.15
N HIS A 121 -7.51 -29.05 -15.44
CA HIS A 121 -6.19 -28.43 -15.56
C HIS A 121 -5.99 -27.08 -14.87
N ASN A 122 -5.21 -27.13 -13.78
CA ASN A 122 -4.35 -26.07 -13.19
C ASN A 122 -4.73 -24.60 -13.50
N LEU A 123 -5.90 -24.18 -13.13
CA LEU A 123 -6.26 -22.76 -13.12
C LEU A 123 -6.00 -22.20 -11.73
N SER A 124 -4.91 -21.47 -11.58
CA SER A 124 -4.66 -20.62 -10.43
C SER A 124 -5.90 -19.76 -10.20
N ALA A 125 -6.47 -19.82 -8.99
CA ALA A 125 -7.61 -18.99 -8.63
C ALA A 125 -7.24 -17.50 -8.88
N THR A 126 -8.08 -16.78 -9.62
CA THR A 126 -7.86 -15.36 -9.89
C THR A 126 -7.91 -14.61 -8.56
N PRO A 127 -6.90 -13.80 -8.22
CA PRO A 127 -6.91 -13.04 -6.98
C PRO A 127 -8.08 -12.03 -6.97
N ILE A 128 -8.60 -11.77 -5.78
CA ILE A 128 -9.60 -10.74 -5.57
C ILE A 128 -8.91 -9.39 -5.59
N GLU A 129 -9.39 -8.46 -6.40
CA GLU A 129 -8.84 -7.12 -6.47
C GLU A 129 -9.42 -6.22 -5.38
N LEU A 130 -8.52 -5.59 -4.61
CA LEU A 130 -8.83 -4.54 -3.67
C LEU A 130 -8.40 -3.19 -4.27
N PHE A 131 -9.36 -2.42 -4.75
CA PHE A 131 -9.09 -1.08 -5.27
C PHE A 131 -8.91 -0.10 -4.13
N LEU A 132 -7.69 0.45 -4.03
CA LEU A 132 -7.29 1.37 -2.98
C LEU A 132 -7.24 2.81 -3.50
N THR A 133 -7.96 3.71 -2.82
CA THR A 133 -7.88 5.15 -3.04
C THR A 133 -7.49 5.83 -1.74
N CYS A 134 -6.43 6.63 -1.74
CA CYS A 134 -5.95 7.34 -0.56
C CYS A 134 -5.89 8.86 -0.81
N GLU A 135 -6.32 9.61 0.17
CA GLU A 135 -6.21 11.07 0.21
C GLU A 135 -5.73 11.52 1.61
N PRO A 136 -4.79 12.45 1.70
CA PRO A 136 -4.04 13.13 0.63
C PRO A 136 -2.93 12.22 0.03
N MET A 137 -2.21 12.77 -0.94
CA MET A 137 -1.14 12.06 -1.64
C MET A 137 -0.04 11.52 -0.69
N ALA A 138 0.20 12.17 0.42
CA ALA A 138 1.17 11.69 1.43
C ALA A 138 0.78 10.32 1.98
N VAL A 139 -0.50 10.07 2.20
CA VAL A 139 -1.03 8.76 2.63
C VAL A 139 -0.99 7.75 1.48
N ALA A 140 -1.29 8.21 0.26
CA ALA A 140 -1.23 7.35 -0.92
C ALA A 140 0.18 6.79 -1.22
N ARG A 141 1.23 7.50 -0.82
CA ARG A 141 2.63 7.10 -1.03
C ARG A 141 3.14 6.02 -0.06
N LEU A 142 2.41 5.73 1.00
CA LEU A 142 2.76 4.68 1.94
C LEU A 142 2.80 3.29 1.25
N PRO A 143 3.55 2.33 1.79
CA PRO A 143 3.78 1.05 1.13
C PRO A 143 2.60 0.07 1.30
N TRP A 144 1.43 0.43 0.80
CA TRP A 144 0.17 -0.32 0.93
C TRP A 144 0.26 -1.76 0.39
N GLU A 145 1.10 -1.99 -0.60
CA GLU A 145 1.31 -3.32 -1.19
C GLU A 145 1.95 -4.32 -0.23
N THR A 146 2.55 -3.81 0.86
CA THR A 146 3.14 -4.64 1.91
C THR A 146 2.14 -5.04 2.99
N TRP A 147 0.91 -4.54 2.93
CA TRP A 147 -0.14 -4.93 3.87
C TRP A 147 -0.54 -6.38 3.62
N ASP A 148 -0.35 -7.22 4.62
CA ASP A 148 -0.66 -8.65 4.52
C ASP A 148 -2.18 -8.88 4.70
N LEU A 149 -2.86 -9.00 3.57
CA LEU A 149 -4.28 -9.34 3.48
C LEU A 149 -4.52 -10.77 2.97
N GLY A 150 -3.45 -11.59 2.94
CA GLY A 150 -3.49 -12.92 2.37
C GLY A 150 -3.19 -12.96 0.88
N CYS A 151 -2.69 -14.11 0.41
CA CYS A 151 -2.24 -14.29 -0.98
C CYS A 151 -3.36 -14.24 -2.02
N HIS A 152 -4.63 -14.28 -1.59
CA HIS A 152 -5.79 -14.21 -2.47
C HIS A 152 -6.27 -12.79 -2.74
N ILE A 153 -5.73 -11.78 -2.04
CA ILE A 153 -6.06 -10.35 -2.23
C ILE A 153 -4.90 -9.66 -2.95
N GLN A 154 -5.22 -8.96 -4.02
CA GLN A 154 -4.28 -8.11 -4.74
C GLN A 154 -4.69 -6.65 -4.57
N ILE A 155 -3.80 -5.82 -3.99
CA ILE A 155 -4.04 -4.39 -3.85
C ILE A 155 -3.74 -3.71 -5.18
N VAL A 156 -4.75 -3.00 -5.71
CA VAL A 156 -4.66 -2.21 -6.94
C VAL A 156 -4.88 -0.74 -6.58
N ARG A 157 -3.90 0.10 -6.83
CA ARG A 157 -4.04 1.54 -6.58
C ARG A 157 -4.96 2.17 -7.63
N SER A 158 -6.02 2.82 -7.19
CA SER A 158 -6.83 3.66 -8.05
C SER A 158 -6.25 5.07 -8.07
N PRO A 159 -6.13 5.70 -9.25
CA PRO A 159 -5.75 7.11 -9.30
C PRO A 159 -6.81 7.93 -8.55
N PRO A 160 -6.41 9.03 -7.88
CA PRO A 160 -7.38 9.92 -7.27
C PRO A 160 -8.35 10.36 -8.38
N THR A 161 -9.62 10.18 -8.15
CA THR A 161 -10.66 10.68 -9.06
C THR A 161 -10.47 12.20 -9.14
N LEU A 162 -10.05 12.68 -10.30
CA LEU A 162 -10.15 14.10 -10.60
C LEU A 162 -11.64 14.42 -10.44
N ARG A 163 -12.00 15.09 -9.35
CA ARG A 163 -13.33 15.68 -9.24
C ARG A 163 -13.45 16.53 -10.46
N SER A 164 -14.33 16.13 -11.38
CA SER A 164 -14.73 16.98 -12.48
C SER A 164 -15.14 18.30 -11.86
N ALA A 165 -14.40 19.36 -12.18
CA ALA A 165 -14.77 20.70 -11.77
C ALA A 165 -16.24 20.90 -12.16
N PRO A 166 -17.06 21.48 -11.28
CA PRO A 166 -18.44 21.76 -11.64
C PRO A 166 -18.44 22.60 -12.91
N PRO A 167 -19.32 22.29 -13.88
CA PRO A 167 -19.42 23.11 -15.06
C PRO A 167 -19.78 24.53 -14.60
N TRP A 168 -18.90 25.46 -14.88
CA TRP A 168 -19.16 26.87 -14.66
C TRP A 168 -20.36 27.29 -15.47
N SER A 169 -21.43 27.66 -14.79
CA SER A 169 -22.54 28.43 -15.38
C SER A 169 -22.14 29.88 -15.49
#